data_673ab591435036adb4863b45e77e88bb
#
_entry.id   673ab591435036adb4863b45e77e88bb
#
_cell.length_a   1.000
_cell.length_b   1.000
_cell.length_c   1.000
_cell.angle_alpha   90.00
_cell.angle_beta   90.00
_cell.angle_gamma   90.00
#
_symmetry.space_group_name_H-M   'P 1'
#
loop_
_entity.id
_entity.type
_entity.pdbx_description
1 polymer ?
#
loop_
_entity_poly.entity_id
_entity_poly.type
_entity_poly.pdbx_seq_one_letter_code
_entity_poly.pdbx_strand_id
1 'polypeptide(L)'
;MDELKQEAEAFVRRLLELLEEEATLEIEEDGEDGLYVNLVGNLFSLPEERPVLTSLEHLLRGALRRKSGKEIEVIVDANGAVKRRRAELIRFALAKAEEVVREKKTVRLNAMPAHERRTVHVALANFPGVRTYSVGSGEGRRVVMEPEPAPAKGDAS
;
A
#
# COMPACT_ATOMS: atom_id res chain seq x y z
N MET A 1 -15.73 11.58 4.10
CA MET A 1 -14.26 11.52 4.21
C MET A 1 -13.67 12.66 5.06
N ASP A 2 -14.14 13.90 4.95
CA ASP A 2 -13.59 15.04 5.72
C ASP A 2 -13.65 14.87 7.24
N GLU A 3 -14.75 14.35 7.78
CA GLU A 3 -14.84 14.05 9.23
C GLU A 3 -13.81 13.01 9.69
N LEU A 4 -13.50 12.03 8.84
CA LEU A 4 -12.50 11.00 9.15
C LEU A 4 -11.08 11.57 9.12
N LYS A 5 -10.80 12.47 8.19
CA LYS A 5 -9.51 13.19 8.15
C LYS A 5 -9.32 14.04 9.40
N GLN A 6 -10.36 14.78 9.81
CA GLN A 6 -10.32 15.58 11.03
C GLN A 6 -10.12 14.74 12.28
N GLU A 7 -10.81 13.60 12.38
CA GLU A 7 -10.62 12.65 13.50
C GLU A 7 -9.22 12.07 13.50
N ALA A 8 -8.71 11.67 12.34
CA ALA A 8 -7.35 11.17 12.20
C ALA A 8 -6.31 12.22 12.60
N GLU A 9 -6.49 13.47 12.16
CA GLU A 9 -5.63 14.58 12.51
C GLU A 9 -5.63 14.84 14.02
N ALA A 10 -6.82 14.93 14.64
CA ALA A 10 -6.94 15.15 16.08
C ALA A 10 -6.28 14.03 16.89
N PHE A 11 -6.48 12.77 16.49
CA PHE A 11 -5.89 11.62 17.14
C PHE A 11 -4.35 11.65 17.07
N VAL A 12 -3.80 11.86 15.88
CA VAL A 12 -2.34 11.86 15.67
C VAL A 12 -1.70 13.06 16.35
N ARG A 13 -2.28 14.26 16.28
CA ARG A 13 -1.77 15.44 17.00
C ARG A 13 -1.72 15.21 18.49
N ARG A 14 -2.78 14.62 19.07
CA ARG A 14 -2.80 14.30 20.50
C ARG A 14 -1.71 13.30 20.88
N LEU A 15 -1.46 12.30 20.03
CA LEU A 15 -0.38 11.34 20.25
C LEU A 15 0.99 12.01 20.18
N LEU A 16 1.23 12.87 19.19
CA LEU A 16 2.48 13.61 19.05
C LEU A 16 2.75 14.51 20.27
N GLU A 17 1.71 15.20 20.78
CA GLU A 17 1.83 15.99 22.01
C GLU A 17 2.26 15.12 23.20
N LEU A 18 1.65 13.94 23.37
CA LEU A 18 1.98 13.01 24.45
C LEU A 18 3.40 12.42 24.32
N LEU A 19 3.91 12.30 23.11
CA LEU A 19 5.27 11.83 22.83
C LEU A 19 6.30 12.98 22.81
N GLU A 20 5.86 14.21 23.00
CA GLU A 20 6.70 15.42 22.88
C GLU A 20 7.40 15.51 21.51
N GLU A 21 6.69 15.08 20.45
CA GLU A 21 7.18 15.12 19.07
C GLU A 21 6.54 16.24 18.29
N GLU A 22 7.32 16.87 17.44
CA GLU A 22 6.85 17.88 16.48
C GLU A 22 6.90 17.31 15.06
N ALA A 23 5.75 17.31 14.39
CA ALA A 23 5.67 16.93 12.99
C ALA A 23 4.59 17.71 12.27
N THR A 24 4.82 17.94 10.98
CA THR A 24 3.77 18.36 10.06
C THR A 24 2.98 17.14 9.62
N LEU A 25 1.66 17.22 9.65
CA LEU A 25 0.77 16.16 9.20
C LEU A 25 0.28 16.44 7.79
N GLU A 26 0.41 15.46 6.93
CA GLU A 26 -0.20 15.42 5.61
C GLU A 26 -1.16 14.24 5.60
N ILE A 27 -2.46 14.49 5.36
CA ILE A 27 -3.49 13.46 5.34
C ILE A 27 -4.21 13.49 4.00
N GLU A 28 -4.09 12.40 3.26
CA GLU A 28 -4.68 12.23 1.93
C GLU A 28 -5.63 11.01 1.93
N GLU A 29 -6.58 11.00 1.00
CA GLU A 29 -7.39 9.82 0.71
C GLU A 29 -6.55 8.79 -0.05
N ASP A 30 -6.68 7.52 0.33
CA ASP A 30 -6.00 6.40 -0.33
C ASP A 30 -7.03 5.36 -0.81
N GLY A 31 -7.51 5.53 -2.03
CA GLY A 31 -8.61 4.74 -2.58
C GLY A 31 -9.98 5.20 -2.08
N GLU A 32 -10.97 4.32 -2.14
CA GLU A 32 -12.36 4.66 -1.81
C GLU A 32 -12.60 4.82 -0.29
N ASP A 33 -11.99 3.98 0.53
CA ASP A 33 -12.21 3.92 1.98
C ASP A 33 -10.90 3.93 2.78
N GLY A 34 -9.85 4.56 2.25
CA GLY A 34 -8.54 4.59 2.88
C GLY A 34 -8.04 5.99 3.21
N LEU A 35 -7.13 6.07 4.19
CA LEU A 35 -6.38 7.26 4.55
C LEU A 35 -4.87 6.96 4.54
N TYR A 36 -4.13 7.86 3.92
CA TYR A 36 -2.68 7.94 4.01
C TYR A 36 -2.32 9.12 4.92
N VAL A 37 -1.57 8.85 5.98
CA VAL A 37 -1.14 9.83 6.99
C VAL A 37 0.37 9.89 7.01
N ASN A 38 0.94 10.99 6.57
CA ASN A 38 2.38 11.21 6.55
C ASN A 38 2.81 12.17 7.66
N LEU A 39 3.76 11.73 8.46
CA LEU A 39 4.42 12.50 9.51
C LEU A 39 5.72 13.07 8.94
N VAL A 40 5.78 14.38 8.77
CA VAL A 40 6.95 15.05 8.19
C VAL A 40 7.71 15.80 9.27
N GLY A 41 8.96 15.46 9.47
CA GLY A 41 9.82 16.09 10.47
C GLY A 41 10.95 15.20 10.96
N ASN A 42 11.64 15.68 11.98
CA ASN A 42 12.67 14.92 12.67
C ASN A 42 12.05 14.16 13.84
N LEU A 43 11.70 12.90 13.61
CA LEU A 43 10.93 12.07 14.53
C LEU A 43 11.88 11.20 15.37
N PHE A 44 12.04 11.53 16.65
CA PHE A 44 12.91 10.77 17.56
C PHE A 44 12.23 9.53 18.15
N SER A 45 10.94 9.67 18.53
CA SER A 45 10.15 8.59 19.14
C SER A 45 9.39 7.74 18.13
N LEU A 46 9.24 8.22 16.89
CA LEU A 46 8.57 7.55 15.78
C LEU A 46 9.52 7.41 14.60
N PRO A 47 10.51 6.51 14.67
CA PRO A 47 11.42 6.28 13.57
C PRO A 47 10.68 5.74 12.34
N GLU A 48 11.28 5.89 11.17
CA GLU A 48 10.72 5.37 9.89
C GLU A 48 10.57 3.84 9.86
N GLU A 49 10.84 3.18 10.96
CA GLU A 49 10.72 1.73 11.11
C GLU A 49 9.27 1.26 11.05
N ARG A 50 8.97 0.38 10.12
CA ARG A 50 7.62 -0.12 9.87
C ARG A 50 6.89 -0.69 11.09
N PRO A 51 7.52 -1.45 12.02
CA PRO A 51 6.81 -1.97 13.18
C PRO A 51 6.14 -0.90 14.05
N VAL A 52 6.81 0.24 14.26
CA VAL A 52 6.26 1.35 15.05
C VAL A 52 5.11 2.02 14.31
N LEU A 53 5.29 2.33 13.03
CA LEU A 53 4.27 2.94 12.19
C LEU A 53 3.04 2.02 12.03
N THR A 54 3.24 0.71 11.90
CA THR A 54 2.16 -0.28 11.85
C THR A 54 1.36 -0.33 13.15
N SER A 55 2.00 -0.16 14.29
CA SER A 55 1.31 -0.04 15.59
C SER A 55 0.42 1.20 15.64
N LEU A 56 0.92 2.33 15.13
CA LEU A 56 0.14 3.56 15.02
C LEU A 56 -1.05 3.41 14.05
N GLU A 57 -0.83 2.76 12.90
CA GLU A 57 -1.92 2.40 11.97
C GLU A 57 -3.03 1.63 12.68
N HIS A 58 -2.66 0.64 13.47
CA HIS A 58 -3.62 -0.20 14.19
C HIS A 58 -4.46 0.61 15.20
N LEU A 59 -3.81 1.48 15.97
CA LEU A 59 -4.49 2.34 16.93
C LEU A 59 -5.43 3.34 16.24
N LEU A 60 -4.94 3.98 15.18
CA LEU A 60 -5.72 4.95 14.42
C LEU A 60 -6.93 4.30 13.72
N ARG A 61 -6.73 3.13 13.12
CA ARG A 61 -7.82 2.34 12.53
C ARG A 61 -8.90 2.01 13.56
N GLY A 62 -8.51 1.61 14.78
CA GLY A 62 -9.44 1.37 15.87
C GLY A 62 -10.22 2.62 16.30
N ALA A 63 -9.58 3.78 16.34
CA ALA A 63 -10.23 5.05 16.66
C ALA A 63 -11.26 5.45 15.58
N LEU A 64 -10.85 5.39 14.30
CA LEU A 64 -11.71 5.72 13.16
C LEU A 64 -12.91 4.77 13.03
N ARG A 65 -12.70 3.48 13.24
CA ARG A 65 -13.78 2.50 13.26
C ARG A 65 -14.82 2.79 14.35
N ARG A 66 -14.40 3.16 15.55
CA ARG A 66 -15.34 3.55 16.62
C ARG A 66 -16.17 4.76 16.25
N LYS A 67 -15.59 5.70 15.51
CA LYS A 67 -16.27 6.92 15.08
C LYS A 67 -17.23 6.69 13.92
N SER A 68 -16.79 5.97 12.90
CA SER A 68 -17.53 5.79 11.64
C SER A 68 -18.44 4.55 11.61
N GLY A 69 -18.17 3.56 12.45
CA GLY A 69 -18.79 2.23 12.34
C GLY A 69 -18.31 1.38 11.16
N LYS A 70 -17.31 1.86 10.40
CA LYS A 70 -16.77 1.20 9.20
C LYS A 70 -15.31 0.82 9.38
N GLU A 71 -14.88 -0.18 8.66
CA GLU A 71 -13.45 -0.47 8.50
C GLU A 71 -12.84 0.57 7.56
N ILE A 72 -11.79 1.22 8.04
CA ILE A 72 -11.03 2.21 7.27
C ILE A 72 -9.60 1.69 7.12
N GLU A 73 -9.14 1.58 5.90
CA GLU A 73 -7.73 1.28 5.62
C GLU A 73 -6.88 2.51 5.99
N VAL A 74 -5.83 2.29 6.76
CA VAL A 74 -4.92 3.37 7.18
C VAL A 74 -3.49 2.98 6.91
N ILE A 75 -2.77 3.86 6.25
CA ILE A 75 -1.32 3.78 6.09
C ILE A 75 -0.72 4.98 6.80
N VAL A 76 0.16 4.72 7.76
CA VAL A 76 0.97 5.75 8.40
C VAL A 76 2.39 5.71 7.85
N ASP A 77 2.87 6.85 7.43
CA ASP A 77 4.18 7.03 6.85
C ASP A 77 4.99 8.08 7.64
N ALA A 78 6.29 7.98 7.56
CA ALA A 78 7.23 8.94 8.10
C ALA A 78 8.13 9.45 6.97
N ASN A 79 8.08 10.78 6.74
CA ASN A 79 8.87 11.45 5.70
C ASN A 79 8.70 10.84 4.29
N GLY A 80 7.53 10.29 3.99
CA GLY A 80 7.19 9.76 2.67
C GLY A 80 7.90 8.47 2.26
N ALA A 81 8.48 7.71 3.19
CA ALA A 81 9.22 6.48 2.90
C ALA A 81 8.36 5.42 2.22
N VAL A 82 7.13 5.19 2.71
CA VAL A 82 6.17 4.24 2.12
C VAL A 82 5.74 4.70 0.74
N LYS A 83 5.47 5.98 0.57
CA LYS A 83 5.05 6.57 -0.72
C LYS A 83 6.13 6.40 -1.78
N ARG A 84 7.41 6.63 -1.41
CA ARG A 84 8.57 6.38 -2.31
C ARG A 84 8.70 4.89 -2.64
N ARG A 85 8.60 4.02 -1.65
CA ARG A 85 8.66 2.57 -1.84
C ARG A 85 7.54 2.08 -2.78
N ARG A 86 6.32 2.60 -2.59
CA ARG A 86 5.18 2.29 -3.47
C ARG A 86 5.47 2.68 -4.93
N ALA A 87 6.00 3.89 -5.16
CA ALA A 87 6.34 4.36 -6.49
C ALA A 87 7.44 3.52 -7.15
N GLU A 88 8.48 3.16 -6.42
CA GLU A 88 9.55 2.27 -6.89
C GLU A 88 9.01 0.88 -7.25
N LEU A 89 8.15 0.34 -6.40
CA LEU A 89 7.53 -0.98 -6.60
C LEU A 89 6.65 -1.00 -7.86
N ILE A 90 5.88 0.06 -8.11
CA ILE A 90 5.06 0.18 -9.32
C ILE A 90 5.94 0.21 -10.57
N ARG A 91 7.00 1.03 -10.58
CA ARG A 91 7.94 1.06 -11.72
C ARG A 91 8.59 -0.29 -11.96
N PHE A 92 9.04 -0.95 -10.90
CA PHE A 92 9.62 -2.28 -10.98
C PHE A 92 8.62 -3.31 -11.52
N ALA A 93 7.38 -3.30 -11.01
CA ALA A 93 6.33 -4.22 -11.44
C ALA A 93 5.98 -4.03 -12.93
N LEU A 94 5.86 -2.79 -13.40
CA LEU A 94 5.60 -2.50 -14.80
C LEU A 94 6.74 -2.99 -15.71
N ALA A 95 8.00 -2.75 -15.33
CA ALA A 95 9.16 -3.23 -16.08
C ALA A 95 9.20 -4.77 -16.15
N LYS A 96 8.88 -5.45 -15.05
CA LYS A 96 8.78 -6.92 -15.00
C LYS A 96 7.61 -7.47 -15.82
N ALA A 97 6.49 -6.77 -15.84
CA ALA A 97 5.35 -7.15 -16.68
C ALA A 97 5.69 -7.08 -18.18
N GLU A 98 6.41 -6.06 -18.61
CA GLU A 98 6.92 -5.97 -19.98
C GLU A 98 7.86 -7.14 -20.35
N GLU A 99 8.74 -7.52 -19.41
CA GLU A 99 9.62 -8.67 -19.57
C GLU A 99 8.83 -9.97 -19.71
N VAL A 100 7.80 -10.17 -18.86
CA VAL A 100 6.91 -11.35 -18.92
C VAL A 100 6.22 -11.47 -20.28
N VAL A 101 5.71 -10.37 -20.81
CA VAL A 101 5.05 -10.35 -22.13
C VAL A 101 6.05 -10.64 -23.24
N ARG A 102 7.21 -10.00 -23.22
CA ARG A 102 8.24 -10.13 -24.25
C ARG A 102 8.84 -11.53 -24.31
N GLU A 103 9.17 -12.08 -23.14
CA GLU A 103 9.86 -13.37 -23.04
C GLU A 103 8.92 -14.56 -22.90
N LYS A 104 7.64 -14.30 -22.66
CA LYS A 104 6.58 -15.30 -22.39
C LYS A 104 6.96 -16.27 -21.27
N LYS A 105 7.57 -15.73 -20.21
CA LYS A 105 8.02 -16.48 -19.04
C LYS A 105 7.33 -15.98 -17.78
N THR A 106 7.00 -16.90 -16.89
CA THR A 106 6.50 -16.60 -15.56
C THR A 106 7.63 -16.02 -14.69
N VAL A 107 7.35 -14.93 -14.02
CA VAL A 107 8.26 -14.29 -13.05
C VAL A 107 7.67 -14.36 -11.65
N ARG A 108 8.48 -14.75 -10.69
CA ARG A 108 8.15 -14.70 -9.26
C ARG A 108 8.91 -13.57 -8.61
N LEU A 109 8.19 -12.63 -8.00
CA LEU A 109 8.80 -11.55 -7.25
C LEU A 109 9.30 -12.03 -5.89
N ASN A 110 10.17 -11.25 -5.26
CA ASN A 110 10.55 -11.49 -3.88
C ASN A 110 9.33 -11.43 -2.96
N ALA A 111 9.39 -12.13 -1.83
CA ALA A 111 8.37 -12.06 -0.80
C ALA A 111 8.18 -10.61 -0.32
N MET A 112 6.94 -10.21 -0.12
CA MET A 112 6.60 -8.86 0.31
C MET A 112 5.33 -8.85 1.14
N PRO A 113 5.12 -7.82 1.99
CA PRO A 113 3.90 -7.66 2.78
C PRO A 113 2.64 -7.54 1.93
N ALA A 114 1.49 -7.79 2.52
CA ALA A 114 0.19 -7.77 1.82
C ALA A 114 -0.11 -6.43 1.11
N HIS A 115 0.21 -5.30 1.75
CA HIS A 115 0.00 -3.98 1.15
C HIS A 115 0.87 -3.74 -0.09
N GLU A 116 2.11 -4.24 -0.11
CA GLU A 116 2.99 -4.18 -1.30
C GLU A 116 2.48 -5.10 -2.41
N ARG A 117 2.05 -6.34 -2.07
CA ARG A 117 1.46 -7.25 -3.06
C ARG A 117 0.19 -6.66 -3.69
N ARG A 118 -0.66 -6.02 -2.89
CA ARG A 118 -1.83 -5.28 -3.39
C ARG A 118 -1.43 -4.16 -4.35
N THR A 119 -0.39 -3.40 -4.03
CA THR A 119 0.14 -2.36 -4.92
C THR A 119 0.51 -2.93 -6.29
N VAL A 120 1.19 -4.06 -6.33
CA VAL A 120 1.54 -4.74 -7.60
C VAL A 120 0.30 -5.19 -8.36
N HIS A 121 -0.65 -5.85 -7.69
CA HIS A 121 -1.89 -6.31 -8.34
C HIS A 121 -2.69 -5.16 -8.93
N VAL A 122 -2.84 -4.06 -8.19
CA VAL A 122 -3.57 -2.86 -8.66
C VAL A 122 -2.85 -2.22 -9.84
N ALA A 123 -1.54 -2.06 -9.78
CA ALA A 123 -0.74 -1.48 -10.86
C ALA A 123 -0.81 -2.28 -12.17
N LEU A 124 -0.99 -3.60 -12.07
CA LEU A 124 -1.02 -4.52 -13.22
C LEU A 124 -2.42 -5.01 -13.59
N ALA A 125 -3.46 -4.58 -12.89
CA ALA A 125 -4.84 -5.07 -13.12
C ALA A 125 -5.31 -4.91 -14.57
N ASN A 126 -4.89 -3.84 -15.24
CA ASN A 126 -5.23 -3.54 -16.63
C ASN A 126 -4.02 -3.64 -17.57
N PHE A 127 -2.93 -4.25 -17.13
CA PHE A 127 -1.75 -4.43 -17.96
C PHE A 127 -2.00 -5.57 -18.96
N PRO A 128 -1.95 -5.29 -20.28
CA PRO A 128 -2.29 -6.29 -21.28
C PRO A 128 -1.25 -7.42 -21.35
N GLY A 129 -1.73 -8.65 -21.38
CA GLY A 129 -0.91 -9.84 -21.57
C GLY A 129 -0.27 -10.40 -20.29
N VAL A 130 -0.58 -9.86 -19.11
CA VAL A 130 -0.08 -10.34 -17.82
C VAL A 130 -1.20 -10.62 -16.86
N ARG A 131 -1.13 -11.76 -16.20
CA ARG A 131 -1.96 -12.13 -15.06
C ARG A 131 -1.12 -12.20 -13.79
N THR A 132 -1.65 -11.68 -12.68
CA THR A 132 -0.97 -11.70 -11.39
C THR A 132 -1.77 -12.43 -10.33
N TYR A 133 -1.09 -13.16 -9.46
CA TYR A 133 -1.66 -13.78 -8.27
C TYR A 133 -0.59 -13.93 -7.17
N SER A 134 -1.01 -14.15 -5.94
CA SER A 134 -0.11 -14.35 -4.81
C SER A 134 -0.01 -15.84 -4.46
N VAL A 135 1.19 -16.30 -4.10
CA VAL A 135 1.47 -17.65 -3.63
C VAL A 135 2.28 -17.64 -2.34
N GLY A 136 2.23 -18.74 -1.60
CA GLY A 136 2.92 -18.90 -0.33
C GLY A 136 2.10 -18.40 0.85
N SER A 137 2.70 -18.40 2.03
CA SER A 137 2.08 -18.00 3.30
C SER A 137 3.04 -17.21 4.16
N GLY A 138 2.48 -16.37 5.06
CA GLY A 138 3.26 -15.59 6.00
C GLY A 138 4.30 -14.70 5.32
N GLU A 139 5.51 -14.66 5.87
CA GLU A 139 6.61 -13.84 5.37
C GLU A 139 7.17 -14.30 4.00
N GLY A 140 6.86 -15.52 3.59
CA GLY A 140 7.25 -16.06 2.28
C GLY A 140 6.28 -15.76 1.14
N ARG A 141 5.14 -15.13 1.44
CA ARG A 141 4.12 -14.86 0.43
C ARG A 141 4.56 -13.81 -0.59
N ARG A 142 4.35 -14.10 -1.87
CA ARG A 142 4.87 -13.32 -2.99
C ARG A 142 3.89 -13.24 -4.15
N VAL A 143 4.13 -12.28 -5.04
CA VAL A 143 3.41 -12.14 -6.30
C VAL A 143 4.08 -12.97 -7.39
N VAL A 144 3.26 -13.63 -8.19
CA VAL A 144 3.64 -14.29 -9.43
C VAL A 144 3.00 -13.53 -10.59
N MET A 145 3.79 -13.29 -11.63
CA MET A 145 3.35 -12.71 -12.90
C MET A 145 3.45 -13.77 -13.98
N GLU A 146 2.32 -14.08 -14.63
CA GLU A 146 2.27 -15.03 -15.74
C GLU A 146 1.86 -14.34 -17.03
N PRO A 147 2.41 -14.78 -18.18
CA PRO A 147 1.86 -14.37 -19.46
C PRO A 147 0.41 -14.85 -19.55
N GLU A 148 -0.49 -13.93 -19.88
CA GLU A 148 -1.88 -14.29 -20.15
C GLU A 148 -1.98 -14.81 -21.58
N PRO A 149 -2.58 -16.00 -21.78
CA PRO A 149 -2.79 -16.49 -23.14
C PRO A 149 -3.64 -15.49 -23.91
N ALA A 150 -3.27 -15.26 -25.20
CA ALA A 150 -4.08 -14.42 -26.07
C ALA A 150 -5.54 -14.92 -26.05
N PRO A 151 -6.53 -14.02 -26.00
CA PRO A 151 -7.92 -14.45 -26.08
C PRO A 151 -8.07 -15.29 -27.36
N ALA A 152 -8.68 -16.47 -27.23
CA ALA A 152 -9.01 -17.30 -28.38
C ALA A 152 -9.72 -16.40 -29.40
N LYS A 153 -9.20 -16.29 -30.62
CA LYS A 153 -9.94 -15.67 -31.70
C LYS A 153 -11.21 -16.50 -31.85
N GLY A 154 -12.33 -15.93 -31.41
CA GLY A 154 -13.60 -16.55 -31.67
C GLY A 154 -13.66 -16.78 -33.16
N ASP A 155 -13.90 -18.03 -33.56
CA ASP A 155 -14.24 -18.34 -34.93
C ASP A 155 -15.43 -17.46 -35.28
N ALA A 156 -15.14 -16.39 -36.01
CA ALA A 156 -16.18 -15.65 -36.71
C ALA A 156 -16.59 -16.52 -37.89
N SER A 157 -17.57 -17.40 -37.65
CA SER A 157 -18.28 -18.07 -38.71
C SER A 157 -19.56 -17.31 -39.04
#